data_849acc029ba1affeee2490e346b61764
#
_entry.id   849acc029ba1affeee2490e346b61764
#
_cell.length_a   1.000
_cell.length_b   1.000
_cell.length_c   1.000
_cell.angle_alpha   90.00
_cell.angle_beta   90.00
_cell.angle_gamma   90.00
#
_symmetry.space_group_name_H-M   'P 1'
#
loop_
_entity.id
_entity.type
_entity.pdbx_description
1 polymer ?
#
loop_
_entity_poly.entity_id
_entity_poly.type
_entity_poly.pdbx_seq_one_letter_code
_entity_poly.pdbx_strand_id
1 'polypeptide(L)'
;MILELAHTQLEVFKYSRQLLIECNIVTKQLPFTERFNLMQQINRAALSVVLNIAEGASRRSLVERRRFFEISRGSIVEIDAAIQVCLDLNYINETNLEKIHPLLISCFKMLSKMMASELK
;
A
#
# COMPACT_ATOMS: atom_id res chain seq x y z
N MET A 1 -0.83 -1.27 19.41
CA MET A 1 -1.61 -0.11 18.94
C MET A 1 -2.45 0.43 20.10
N ILE A 2 -2.80 1.68 20.04
CA ILE A 2 -3.57 2.32 21.11
C ILE A 2 -4.97 1.72 21.19
N LEU A 3 -5.67 1.60 20.04
CA LEU A 3 -6.98 0.96 19.98
C LEU A 3 -6.83 -0.46 19.51
N GLU A 4 -7.38 -1.40 20.28
CA GLU A 4 -7.35 -2.83 19.93
C GLU A 4 -8.60 -3.18 19.11
N LEU A 5 -8.67 -2.64 17.88
CA LEU A 5 -9.80 -2.82 16.98
C LEU A 5 -9.52 -3.93 15.95
N ALA A 6 -10.51 -4.23 15.13
CA ALA A 6 -10.45 -5.34 14.17
C ALA A 6 -9.24 -5.28 13.24
N HIS A 7 -8.83 -4.09 12.79
CA HIS A 7 -7.71 -3.96 11.85
C HIS A 7 -6.37 -4.43 12.43
N THR A 8 -6.18 -4.34 13.76
CA THR A 8 -4.91 -4.73 14.39
C THR A 8 -4.61 -6.22 14.22
N GLN A 9 -5.62 -7.04 13.99
CA GLN A 9 -5.47 -8.50 13.85
C GLN A 9 -5.27 -8.94 12.40
N LEU A 10 -5.43 -8.04 11.43
CA LEU A 10 -5.33 -8.41 10.02
C LEU A 10 -3.88 -8.48 9.57
N GLU A 11 -3.50 -9.59 8.93
CA GLU A 11 -2.15 -9.74 8.36
C GLU A 11 -1.87 -8.66 7.32
N VAL A 12 -2.86 -8.35 6.47
CA VAL A 12 -2.70 -7.33 5.43
C VAL A 12 -2.39 -5.96 6.03
N PHE A 13 -2.92 -5.67 7.22
CA PHE A 13 -2.61 -4.41 7.91
C PHE A 13 -1.13 -4.39 8.33
N LYS A 14 -0.62 -5.48 8.87
CA LYS A 14 0.79 -5.60 9.25
C LYS A 14 1.70 -5.45 8.04
N TYR A 15 1.39 -6.14 6.95
CA TYR A 15 2.18 -6.08 5.72
C TYR A 15 2.13 -4.71 5.06
N SER A 16 0.97 -4.04 5.10
CA SER A 16 0.83 -2.70 4.56
C SER A 16 1.67 -1.67 5.33
N ARG A 17 1.79 -1.84 6.64
CA ARG A 17 2.67 -0.97 7.45
C ARG A 17 4.14 -1.19 7.09
N GLN A 18 4.55 -2.43 6.87
CA GLN A 18 5.90 -2.74 6.40
C GLN A 18 6.14 -2.15 5.01
N LEU A 19 5.15 -2.24 4.12
CA LEU A 19 5.23 -1.66 2.80
C LEU A 19 5.42 -0.14 2.88
N LEU A 20 4.68 0.53 3.76
CA LEU A 20 4.82 1.97 3.97
C LEU A 20 6.26 2.32 4.39
N ILE A 21 6.82 1.58 5.33
CA ILE A 21 8.20 1.79 5.80
C ILE A 21 9.18 1.63 4.63
N GLU A 22 9.05 0.56 3.85
CA GLU A 22 9.96 0.29 2.73
C GLU A 22 9.81 1.33 1.60
N CYS A 23 8.59 1.79 1.33
CA CYS A 23 8.38 2.88 0.38
C CYS A 23 9.08 4.16 0.82
N ASN A 24 9.00 4.49 2.11
CA ASN A 24 9.70 5.66 2.64
C ASN A 24 11.22 5.54 2.53
N ILE A 25 11.75 4.32 2.67
CA ILE A 25 13.19 4.08 2.50
C ILE A 25 13.59 4.25 1.04
N VAL A 26 12.84 3.63 0.11
CA VAL A 26 13.16 3.68 -1.32
C VAL A 26 13.03 5.10 -1.88
N THR A 27 12.02 5.85 -1.48
CA THR A 27 11.83 7.21 -2.00
C THR A 27 12.96 8.15 -1.63
N LYS A 28 13.74 7.84 -0.59
CA LYS A 28 14.94 8.62 -0.25
C LYS A 28 16.04 8.49 -1.29
N GLN A 29 15.97 7.48 -2.16
CA GLN A 29 16.91 7.32 -3.27
C GLN A 29 16.58 8.23 -4.46
N LEU A 30 15.39 8.81 -4.49
CA LEU A 30 14.95 9.67 -5.59
C LEU A 30 15.65 11.02 -5.52
N PRO A 31 15.87 11.70 -6.68
CA PRO A 31 16.42 13.04 -6.68
C PRO A 31 15.56 14.00 -5.87
N PHE A 32 16.20 14.97 -5.24
CA PHE A 32 15.51 15.99 -4.46
C PHE A 32 14.45 16.74 -5.27
N THR A 33 14.65 16.86 -6.59
CA THR A 33 13.69 17.49 -7.50
C THR A 33 12.35 16.75 -7.57
N GLU A 34 12.32 15.47 -7.16
CA GLU A 34 11.10 14.66 -7.17
C GLU A 34 10.33 14.69 -5.82
N ARG A 35 10.79 15.47 -4.85
CA ARG A 35 10.19 15.45 -3.51
C ARG A 35 8.70 15.81 -3.47
N PHE A 36 8.25 16.67 -4.37
CA PHE A 36 6.84 17.07 -4.48
C PHE A 36 6.13 16.39 -5.66
N ASN A 37 6.72 15.37 -6.23
CA ASN A 37 6.18 14.61 -7.35
C ASN A 37 6.22 13.11 -7.04
N LEU A 38 7.16 12.35 -7.59
CA LEU A 38 7.19 10.90 -7.41
C LEU A 38 7.34 10.48 -5.95
N MET A 39 8.21 11.12 -5.19
CA MET A 39 8.38 10.81 -3.78
C MET A 39 7.07 10.98 -3.01
N GLN A 40 6.40 12.12 -3.21
CA GLN A 40 5.14 12.41 -2.54
C GLN A 40 4.04 11.43 -2.95
N GLN A 41 3.92 11.12 -4.24
CA GLN A 41 2.90 10.21 -4.75
C GLN A 41 3.06 8.81 -4.17
N ILE A 42 4.27 8.28 -4.15
CA ILE A 42 4.53 6.94 -3.61
C ILE A 42 4.20 6.88 -2.11
N ASN A 43 4.68 7.86 -1.35
CA ASN A 43 4.47 7.87 0.10
C ASN A 43 3.01 8.11 0.47
N ARG A 44 2.29 8.94 -0.26
CA ARG A 44 0.85 9.14 -0.05
C ARG A 44 0.05 7.90 -0.39
N ALA A 45 0.39 7.24 -1.50
CA ALA A 45 -0.28 6.00 -1.88
C ALA A 45 -0.03 4.90 -0.83
N ALA A 46 1.20 4.79 -0.34
CA ALA A 46 1.54 3.81 0.70
C ALA A 46 0.75 4.06 1.99
N LEU A 47 0.62 5.31 2.40
CA LEU A 47 -0.17 5.67 3.57
C LEU A 47 -1.66 5.36 3.32
N SER A 48 -2.16 5.64 2.12
CA SER A 48 -3.54 5.34 1.73
C SER A 48 -3.86 3.85 1.86
N VAL A 49 -2.92 2.98 1.47
CA VAL A 49 -3.11 1.53 1.63
C VAL A 49 -3.43 1.19 3.09
N VAL A 50 -2.60 1.66 4.00
CA VAL A 50 -2.70 1.37 5.44
C VAL A 50 -4.02 1.91 6.01
N LEU A 51 -4.30 3.18 5.76
CA LEU A 51 -5.45 3.85 6.37
C LEU A 51 -6.78 3.29 5.86
N ASN A 52 -6.87 2.95 4.58
CA ASN A 52 -8.10 2.39 4.02
C ASN A 52 -8.35 0.96 4.47
N ILE A 53 -7.32 0.17 4.76
CA ILE A 53 -7.49 -1.13 5.40
C ILE A 53 -8.13 -0.96 6.78
N ALA A 54 -7.62 -0.04 7.59
CA ALA A 54 -8.15 0.22 8.92
C ALA A 54 -9.61 0.71 8.84
N GLU A 55 -9.90 1.65 7.95
CA GLU A 55 -11.25 2.16 7.74
C GLU A 55 -12.22 1.06 7.32
N GLY A 56 -11.83 0.25 6.34
CA GLY A 56 -12.67 -0.85 5.84
C GLY A 56 -12.96 -1.86 6.93
N ALA A 57 -11.95 -2.23 7.71
CA ALA A 57 -12.11 -3.19 8.80
C ALA A 57 -13.07 -2.68 9.90
N SER A 58 -13.23 -1.35 10.04
CA SER A 58 -14.10 -0.74 11.04
C SER A 58 -15.56 -0.62 10.59
N ARG A 59 -15.85 -0.84 9.31
CA ARG A 59 -17.22 -0.69 8.79
C ARG A 59 -18.05 -1.94 9.06
N ARG A 60 -19.35 -1.77 9.28
CA ARG A 60 -20.29 -2.87 9.50
C ARG A 60 -20.83 -3.43 8.19
N SER A 61 -21.10 -2.55 7.23
CA SER A 61 -21.66 -2.93 5.94
C SER A 61 -20.59 -3.62 5.09
N LEU A 62 -20.90 -4.76 4.50
CA LEU A 62 -20.01 -5.48 3.61
C LEU A 62 -19.68 -4.65 2.35
N VAL A 63 -20.68 -3.90 1.85
CA VAL A 63 -20.49 -3.02 0.70
C VAL A 63 -19.49 -1.91 1.01
N GLU A 64 -19.59 -1.29 2.20
CA GLU A 64 -18.64 -0.26 2.61
C GLU A 64 -17.26 -0.82 2.86
N ARG A 65 -17.16 -1.98 3.52
CA ARG A 65 -15.89 -2.66 3.77
C ARG A 65 -15.16 -2.90 2.45
N ARG A 66 -15.87 -3.48 1.48
CA ARG A 66 -15.34 -3.77 0.17
C ARG A 66 -14.86 -2.50 -0.53
N ARG A 67 -15.63 -1.40 -0.42
CA ARG A 67 -15.26 -0.11 -1.01
C ARG A 67 -13.91 0.39 -0.51
N PHE A 68 -13.68 0.35 0.81
CA PHE A 68 -12.41 0.79 1.39
C PHE A 68 -11.25 -0.12 1.00
N PHE A 69 -11.47 -1.43 0.96
CA PHE A 69 -10.45 -2.37 0.49
C PHE A 69 -10.13 -2.17 -0.98
N GLU A 70 -11.12 -1.81 -1.78
CA GLU A 70 -10.92 -1.48 -3.19
C GLU A 70 -10.05 -0.23 -3.35
N ILE A 71 -10.29 0.80 -2.55
CA ILE A 71 -9.46 2.02 -2.56
C ILE A 71 -8.02 1.66 -2.16
N SER A 72 -7.85 0.85 -1.12
CA SER A 72 -6.54 0.40 -0.68
C SER A 72 -5.81 -0.36 -1.78
N ARG A 73 -6.49 -1.29 -2.46
CA ARG A 73 -5.90 -2.06 -3.56
C ARG A 73 -5.53 -1.16 -4.73
N GLY A 74 -6.35 -0.14 -5.03
CA GLY A 74 -6.04 0.85 -6.05
C GLY A 74 -4.76 1.62 -5.73
N SER A 75 -4.52 1.91 -4.46
CA SER A 75 -3.28 2.55 -4.02
C SER A 75 -2.06 1.64 -4.20
N ILE A 76 -2.22 0.32 -4.05
CA ILE A 76 -1.17 -0.66 -4.37
C ILE A 76 -0.79 -0.57 -5.85
N VAL A 77 -1.79 -0.50 -6.73
CA VAL A 77 -1.57 -0.37 -8.18
C VAL A 77 -0.83 0.93 -8.49
N GLU A 78 -1.21 2.01 -7.80
CA GLU A 78 -0.54 3.31 -7.96
C GLU A 78 0.94 3.24 -7.56
N ILE A 79 1.26 2.58 -6.46
CA ILE A 79 2.65 2.38 -6.03
C ILE A 79 3.43 1.60 -7.09
N ASP A 80 2.84 0.50 -7.57
CA ASP A 80 3.47 -0.35 -8.58
C ASP A 80 3.81 0.46 -9.84
N ALA A 81 2.85 1.23 -10.34
CA ALA A 81 3.06 2.06 -11.53
C ALA A 81 4.12 3.15 -11.30
N ALA A 82 4.08 3.83 -10.14
CA ALA A 82 5.04 4.88 -9.82
C ALA A 82 6.47 4.32 -9.69
N ILE A 83 6.61 3.14 -9.10
CA ILE A 83 7.90 2.45 -8.99
C ILE A 83 8.43 2.13 -10.39
N GLN A 84 7.59 1.67 -11.30
CA GLN A 84 8.00 1.41 -12.68
C GLN A 84 8.53 2.67 -13.35
N VAL A 85 7.87 3.81 -13.12
CA VAL A 85 8.35 5.11 -13.63
C VAL A 85 9.74 5.43 -13.05
N CYS A 86 9.95 5.18 -11.76
CA CYS A 86 11.26 5.40 -11.14
C CYS A 86 12.35 4.53 -11.76
N LEU A 87 12.03 3.29 -12.10
CA LEU A 87 12.95 2.40 -12.80
C LEU A 87 13.26 2.94 -14.21
N ASP A 88 12.23 3.36 -14.94
CA ASP A 88 12.37 3.88 -16.30
C ASP A 88 13.24 5.12 -16.33
N LEU A 89 13.16 5.96 -15.30
CA LEU A 89 13.96 7.18 -15.17
C LEU A 89 15.35 6.92 -14.56
N ASN A 90 15.67 5.67 -14.26
CA ASN A 90 16.94 5.26 -13.66
C ASN A 90 17.22 5.89 -12.30
N TYR A 91 16.18 6.22 -11.54
CA TYR A 91 16.34 6.73 -10.18
C TYR A 91 16.63 5.63 -9.17
N ILE A 92 16.15 4.42 -9.45
CA ILE A 92 16.33 3.23 -8.60
C ILE A 92 16.62 2.04 -9.52
N ASN A 93 17.06 0.92 -8.93
CA ASN A 93 17.26 -0.32 -9.64
C ASN A 93 16.52 -1.47 -8.96
N GLU A 94 16.55 -2.66 -9.54
CA GLU A 94 15.84 -3.83 -9.01
C GLU A 94 16.27 -4.19 -7.60
N THR A 95 17.55 -3.97 -7.26
CA THR A 95 18.07 -4.26 -5.92
C THR A 95 17.36 -3.45 -4.86
N ASN A 96 17.01 -2.20 -5.17
CA ASN A 96 16.29 -1.32 -4.23
C ASN A 96 14.88 -1.85 -3.91
N LEU A 97 14.35 -2.77 -4.70
CA LEU A 97 12.98 -3.25 -4.62
C LEU A 97 12.83 -4.62 -3.97
N GLU A 98 13.92 -5.22 -3.50
CA GLU A 98 13.90 -6.58 -2.96
C GLU A 98 12.88 -6.76 -1.83
N LYS A 99 12.73 -5.76 -0.97
CA LYS A 99 11.77 -5.82 0.15
C LYS A 99 10.37 -5.37 -0.26
N ILE A 100 10.26 -4.41 -1.17
CA ILE A 100 8.96 -3.90 -1.62
C ILE A 100 8.22 -4.93 -2.47
N HIS A 101 8.92 -5.61 -3.35
CA HIS A 101 8.33 -6.52 -4.32
C HIS A 101 7.40 -7.57 -3.67
N PRO A 102 7.86 -8.38 -2.70
CA PRO A 102 6.98 -9.36 -2.08
C PRO A 102 5.84 -8.72 -1.28
N LEU A 103 6.05 -7.55 -0.69
CA LEU A 103 5.02 -6.87 0.09
C LEU A 103 3.89 -6.35 -0.81
N LEU A 104 4.23 -5.80 -1.98
CA LEU A 104 3.22 -5.35 -2.95
C LEU A 104 2.36 -6.53 -3.42
N ILE A 105 3.00 -7.64 -3.77
CA ILE A 105 2.30 -8.84 -4.23
C ILE A 105 1.38 -9.37 -3.13
N SER A 106 1.90 -9.51 -1.91
CA SER A 106 1.13 -10.04 -0.78
C SER A 106 -0.07 -9.17 -0.45
N CYS A 107 0.13 -7.85 -0.38
CA CYS A 107 -0.97 -6.93 -0.08
C CYS A 107 -2.04 -6.97 -1.18
N PHE A 108 -1.63 -6.97 -2.44
CA PHE A 108 -2.57 -7.04 -3.56
C PHE A 108 -3.42 -8.31 -3.51
N LYS A 109 -2.79 -9.45 -3.28
CA LYS A 109 -3.47 -10.74 -3.22
C LYS A 109 -4.42 -10.82 -2.04
N MET A 110 -3.97 -10.38 -0.85
CA MET A 110 -4.80 -10.39 0.35
C MET A 110 -6.02 -9.49 0.21
N LEU A 111 -5.84 -8.27 -0.31
CA LEU A 111 -6.96 -7.36 -0.52
C LEU A 111 -7.95 -7.90 -1.55
N SER A 112 -7.45 -8.49 -2.63
CA SER A 112 -8.31 -9.10 -3.65
C SER A 112 -9.15 -10.23 -3.05
N LYS A 113 -8.54 -11.07 -2.22
CA LYS A 113 -9.23 -12.16 -1.54
C LYS A 113 -10.28 -11.63 -0.56
N MET A 114 -9.92 -10.60 0.22
CA MET A 114 -10.85 -9.99 1.17
C MET A 114 -12.04 -9.35 0.47
N MET A 115 -11.83 -8.68 -0.65
CA MET A 115 -12.90 -8.09 -1.45
C MET A 115 -13.86 -9.16 -1.98
N ALA A 116 -13.34 -10.29 -2.42
CA ALA A 116 -14.17 -11.41 -2.88
C ALA A 116 -15.00 -11.98 -1.73
N SER A 117 -14.42 -12.10 -0.53
CA SER A 117 -15.12 -12.58 0.67
C SER A 117 -16.25 -11.64 1.09
N GLU A 118 -16.05 -10.32 0.97
CA GLU A 118 -17.06 -9.33 1.34
C GLU A 118 -18.25 -9.30 0.39
N LEU A 119 -18.19 -10.00 -0.74
CA LEU A 119 -19.34 -10.13 -1.66
C LEU A 119 -20.28 -11.26 -1.26
N LYS A 120 -19.84 -12.12 -0.38
CA LYS A 120 -20.65 -13.25 0.10
C LYS A 120 -21.31 -12.93 1.42
#